data_05e05d8a644db2d124482b3ae14abe42
#
_entry.id   05e05d8a644db2d124482b3ae14abe42
#
_cell.length_a   1.000
_cell.length_b   1.000
_cell.length_c   1.000
_cell.angle_alpha   90.00
_cell.angle_beta   90.00
_cell.angle_gamma   90.00
#
_symmetry.space_group_name_H-M   'P 1'
#
loop_
_entity.id
_entity.type
_entity.pdbx_description
1 polymer ?
#
loop_
_entity_poly.entity_id
_entity_poly.type
_entity_poly.pdbx_seq_one_letter_code
_entity_poly.pdbx_strand_id
1 'polypeptide(L)' 'MSGISAVVITLNEERNIRECLESLSFASEIILVDSGSTDRTVEIASEFSASVY' A
#
# COMPACT_ATOMS: atom_id res chain seq x y z
N MET A 1 4.48 -21.13 3.66
CA MET A 1 3.08 -20.75 3.58
C MET A 1 2.89 -19.63 2.58
N SER A 2 1.86 -19.75 1.78
CA SER A 2 1.51 -18.73 0.80
C SER A 2 0.11 -18.21 1.10
N GLY A 3 -0.30 -17.15 0.40
CA GLY A 3 -1.66 -16.69 0.50
C GLY A 3 -1.92 -15.68 1.61
N ILE A 4 -0.88 -14.98 2.05
CA ILE A 4 -1.07 -13.89 3.00
C ILE A 4 -1.35 -12.62 2.20
N SER A 5 -2.50 -12.00 2.46
CA SER A 5 -2.85 -10.73 1.85
C SER A 5 -2.81 -9.64 2.91
N ALA A 6 -2.09 -8.58 2.65
CA ALA A 6 -2.03 -7.43 3.53
C ALA A 6 -2.98 -6.36 3.00
N VAL A 7 -3.84 -5.84 3.87
CA VAL A 7 -4.78 -4.79 3.50
C VAL A 7 -4.38 -3.51 4.23
N VAL A 8 -4.21 -2.45 3.48
CA VAL A 8 -3.79 -1.16 4.02
C VAL A 8 -4.81 -0.11 3.64
N ILE A 9 -5.27 0.65 4.62
CA ILE A 9 -6.21 1.75 4.40
C ILE A 9 -5.43 3.05 4.54
N THR A 10 -5.50 3.91 3.53
CA THR A 10 -4.69 5.12 3.50
C THR A 10 -5.51 6.37 3.26
N LEU A 11 -4.99 7.49 3.76
CA LEU A 11 -5.46 8.83 3.43
C LEU A 11 -4.28 9.77 3.64
N ASN A 12 -3.71 10.27 2.53
CA ASN A 12 -2.60 11.22 2.56
C ASN A 12 -1.42 10.74 3.42
N GLU A 13 -0.93 9.55 3.09
CA GLU A 13 0.17 8.92 3.82
C GLU A 13 1.49 8.98 3.04
N GLU A 14 1.66 9.97 2.18
CA GLU A 14 2.83 10.05 1.31
C GLU A 14 4.14 9.88 2.06
N ARG A 15 4.24 10.46 3.25
CA ARG A 15 5.47 10.43 4.02
C ARG A 15 5.80 9.04 4.59
N ASN A 16 4.78 8.24 4.84
CA ASN A 16 4.94 6.97 5.56
C ASN A 16 4.65 5.75 4.71
N ILE A 17 3.99 5.93 3.55
CA ILE A 17 3.51 4.79 2.79
C ILE A 17 4.64 3.90 2.30
N ARG A 18 5.76 4.47 1.88
CA ARG A 18 6.87 3.67 1.37
C ARG A 18 7.41 2.74 2.44
N GLU A 19 7.66 3.28 3.63
CA GLU A 19 8.17 2.49 4.74
C GLU A 19 7.16 1.43 5.17
N CYS A 20 5.88 1.80 5.18
CA CYS A 20 4.80 0.86 5.50
C CYS A 20 4.80 -0.32 4.52
N LEU A 21 4.87 -0.03 3.23
CA LEU A 21 4.81 -1.08 2.22
C LEU A 21 6.07 -1.95 2.23
N GLU A 22 7.22 -1.35 2.53
CA GLU A 22 8.44 -2.13 2.67
C GLU A 22 8.34 -3.15 3.79
N SER A 23 7.67 -2.77 4.89
CA SER A 23 7.49 -3.68 6.01
C SER A 23 6.54 -4.82 5.69
N LEU A 24 5.74 -4.68 4.64
CA LEU A 24 4.77 -5.70 4.22
C LEU A 24 5.28 -6.55 3.06
N SER A 25 6.56 -6.46 2.74
CA SER A 25 7.12 -7.18 1.60
C SER A 25 7.00 -8.70 1.72
N PHE A 26 6.75 -9.22 2.93
CA PHE A 26 6.54 -10.65 3.13
C PHE A 26 5.19 -11.14 2.60
N ALA A 27 4.24 -10.24 2.37
CA ALA A 27 2.91 -10.63 1.94
C ALA A 27 2.91 -11.06 0.48
N SER A 28 2.07 -12.05 0.17
CA SER A 28 1.90 -12.51 -1.20
C SER A 28 1.20 -11.45 -2.05
N GLU A 29 0.37 -10.63 -1.39
CA GLU A 29 -0.43 -9.64 -2.07
C GLU A 29 -0.64 -8.45 -1.13
N ILE A 30 -0.57 -7.25 -1.69
CA ILE A 30 -0.86 -6.03 -0.92
C ILE A 30 -2.06 -5.37 -1.58
N ILE A 31 -3.11 -5.14 -0.78
CA ILE A 31 -4.32 -4.47 -1.23
C ILE A 31 -4.38 -3.13 -0.50
N LEU A 32 -4.42 -2.06 -1.27
CA LEU A 32 -4.47 -0.72 -0.70
C LEU A 32 -5.84 -0.12 -0.99
N VAL A 33 -6.53 0.27 0.07
CA VAL A 33 -7.81 0.96 -0.04
C VAL A 33 -7.56 2.42 0.30
N ASP A 34 -7.62 3.27 -0.72
CA ASP A 34 -7.32 4.68 -0.54
C ASP A 34 -8.61 5.47 -0.38
N SER A 35 -8.64 6.33 0.64
CA SER A 35 -9.84 7.08 1.02
C SER A 35 -9.91 8.45 0.35
N GLY A 36 -9.18 8.65 -0.74
CA GLY A 36 -9.23 9.90 -1.49
C GLY A 36 -8.01 10.78 -1.27
N SER A 37 -6.83 10.19 -1.24
CA SER A 37 -5.59 10.94 -1.08
C SER A 37 -5.42 11.96 -2.20
N THR A 38 -4.96 13.15 -1.84
CA THR A 38 -4.66 14.21 -2.80
C THR A 38 -3.15 14.37 -2.98
N ASP A 39 -2.35 13.61 -2.23
CA ASP A 39 -0.91 13.62 -2.36
C ASP A 39 -0.45 12.42 -3.21
N ARG A 40 0.83 12.04 -3.10
CA ARG A 40 1.42 10.98 -3.92
C ARG A 40 1.27 9.59 -3.33
N THR A 41 0.39 9.40 -2.35
CA THR A 41 0.20 8.10 -1.69
C THR A 41 -0.05 6.97 -2.68
N VAL A 42 -1.02 7.15 -3.56
CA VAL A 42 -1.40 6.13 -4.53
C VAL A 42 -0.27 5.89 -5.54
N GLU A 43 0.38 6.95 -5.97
CA GLU A 43 1.48 6.84 -6.91
C GLU A 43 2.62 6.00 -6.32
N ILE A 44 2.98 6.26 -5.08
CA ILE A 44 4.05 5.51 -4.41
C ILE A 44 3.63 4.06 -4.20
N ALA A 45 2.37 3.84 -3.81
CA ALA A 45 1.87 2.48 -3.61
C ALA A 45 1.97 1.65 -4.89
N SER A 46 1.73 2.28 -6.03
CA SER A 46 1.81 1.59 -7.31
C SER A 46 3.22 1.09 -7.61
N GLU A 47 4.24 1.74 -7.08
CA GLU A 47 5.62 1.30 -7.26
C GLU A 47 5.89 -0.02 -6.55
N PHE A 48 5.06 -0.38 -5.57
CA PHE A 48 5.20 -1.60 -4.80
C PHE A 48 4.30 -2.72 -5.32
N SER A 49 3.71 -2.54 -6.49
CA SER A 49 2.79 -3.51 -7.08
C SER A 49 1.56 -3.77 -6.21
N ALA A 50 1.17 -2.81 -5.41
CA ALA A 50 -0.04 -2.92 -4.61
C ALA A 50 -1.27 -2.77 -5.52
N SER A 51 -2.33 -3.52 -5.20
CA SER A 51 -3.61 -3.36 -5.88
C SER A 51 -4.35 -2.23 -5.19
N VAL A 52 -4.61 -1.14 -5.91
CA VAL A 52 -5.22 0.06 -5.33
C VAL A 52 -6.69 0.11 -5.66
N TYR A 53 -7.49 0.38 -4.65
CA TYR A 53 -8.95 0.50 -4.80
C TYR A 53 -9.48 1.81 -4.26
#